data_9de72ac72c6d77455574c88e81d01c08
#
_entry.id   9de72ac72c6d77455574c88e81d01c08
#
_cell.length_a   1.000
_cell.length_b   1.000
_cell.length_c   1.000
_cell.angle_alpha   90.00
_cell.angle_beta   90.00
_cell.angle_gamma   90.00
#
_symmetry.space_group_name_H-M   'P 1'
#
loop_
_entity.id
_entity.type
_entity.pdbx_description
1 polymer ?
#
loop_
_entity_poly.entity_id
_entity_poly.type
_entity_poly.pdbx_seq_one_letter_code
_entity_poly.pdbx_strand_id
1 'polypeptide(L)'
;GSEMCIRDRLMVLTGCFRNVEEAYKTINWESVVLIAAMLPMSLALEKTGASNLISEKLVSGLGDYGPLVLMAGIYFTTSLLTMFISNTATAVLVTPIALQSAIAINVSPYPFLLAVTVGASMCFASPFSTPPNALVMSAGKYTFMDYVKVGLPLQIVMGIVMVFILPLLFPF
;
A
#
# COMPACT_ATOMS: atom_id res chain seq x y z
N GLY A 1 1.88 -5.56 -11.46
CA GLY A 1 3.15 -4.91 -11.79
C GLY A 1 4.09 -5.72 -12.66
N SER A 2 4.29 -7.02 -12.36
CA SER A 2 5.22 -7.88 -13.13
C SER A 2 4.74 -8.17 -14.55
N GLU A 3 3.45 -8.34 -14.77
CA GLU A 3 2.88 -8.61 -16.09
C GLU A 3 3.01 -7.41 -17.04
N MET A 4 2.91 -6.18 -16.55
CA MET A 4 3.18 -4.99 -17.36
C MET A 4 4.64 -4.93 -17.81
N CYS A 5 5.60 -5.22 -16.94
CA CYS A 5 7.02 -5.25 -17.32
C CYS A 5 7.36 -6.34 -18.34
N ILE A 6 6.72 -7.51 -18.28
CA ILE A 6 6.91 -8.58 -19.27
C ILE A 6 6.32 -8.16 -20.62
N ARG A 7 5.13 -7.55 -20.61
CA ARG A 7 4.47 -7.05 -21.82
C ARG A 7 5.26 -5.94 -22.47
N ASP A 8 5.81 -5.01 -21.69
CA ASP A 8 6.64 -3.92 -22.17
C ASP A 8 7.96 -4.41 -22.77
N ARG A 9 8.62 -5.40 -22.14
CA ARG A 9 9.81 -6.06 -22.70
C ARG A 9 9.51 -6.79 -24.00
N LEU A 10 8.40 -7.51 -24.09
CA LEU A 10 7.96 -8.18 -25.30
C LEU A 10 7.68 -7.17 -26.43
N MET A 11 7.05 -6.03 -26.12
CA MET A 11 6.80 -4.96 -27.09
C MET A 11 8.10 -4.35 -27.66
N VAL A 12 9.12 -4.19 -26.82
CA VAL A 12 10.43 -3.71 -27.29
C VAL A 12 11.13 -4.77 -28.13
N LEU A 13 11.10 -6.04 -27.73
CA LEU A 13 11.75 -7.16 -28.45
C LEU A 13 11.05 -7.51 -29.77
N THR A 14 9.74 -7.31 -29.86
CA THR A 14 8.96 -7.59 -31.09
C THR A 14 8.96 -6.42 -32.09
N GLY A 15 9.66 -5.32 -31.78
CA GLY A 15 9.77 -4.18 -32.71
C GLY A 15 8.50 -3.36 -32.85
N CYS A 16 7.57 -3.43 -31.88
CA CYS A 16 6.34 -2.63 -31.88
C CYS A 16 6.61 -1.12 -31.73
N PHE A 17 7.76 -0.74 -31.19
CA PHE A 17 8.21 0.66 -31.14
C PHE A 17 9.19 0.94 -32.27
N ARG A 18 8.88 1.94 -33.09
CA ARG A 18 9.75 2.37 -34.20
C ARG A 18 11.05 3.02 -33.74
N ASN A 19 11.02 3.71 -32.58
CA ASN A 19 12.16 4.42 -32.02
C ASN A 19 12.18 4.29 -30.50
N VAL A 20 13.39 4.30 -29.92
CA VAL A 20 13.60 4.30 -28.47
C VAL A 20 12.92 5.50 -27.79
N GLU A 21 12.81 6.64 -28.48
CA GLU A 21 12.13 7.85 -27.97
C GLU A 21 10.62 7.63 -27.76
N GLU A 22 9.96 6.82 -28.59
CA GLU A 22 8.55 6.47 -28.41
C GLU A 22 8.36 5.58 -27.18
N ALA A 23 9.27 4.64 -26.94
CA ALA A 23 9.26 3.82 -25.73
C ALA A 23 9.45 4.67 -24.46
N TYR A 24 10.32 5.67 -24.48
CA TYR A 24 10.53 6.60 -23.37
C TYR A 24 9.29 7.45 -23.07
N LYS A 25 8.50 7.84 -24.07
CA LYS A 25 7.26 8.60 -23.91
C LYS A 25 6.12 7.79 -23.27
N THR A 26 6.16 6.47 -23.38
CA THR A 26 5.16 5.58 -22.77
C THR A 26 5.47 5.25 -21.31
N ILE A 27 6.69 5.54 -20.83
CA ILE A 27 7.05 5.36 -19.43
C ILE A 27 6.32 6.41 -18.58
N ASN A 28 5.62 5.95 -17.57
CA ASN A 28 5.05 6.86 -16.57
C ASN A 28 6.16 7.37 -15.64
N TRP A 29 6.84 8.41 -16.09
CA TRP A 29 7.94 9.06 -15.37
C TRP A 29 7.50 9.62 -14.02
N GLU A 30 6.26 10.07 -13.91
CA GLU A 30 5.69 10.56 -12.66
C GLU A 30 5.73 9.48 -11.57
N SER A 31 5.33 8.25 -11.90
CA SER A 31 5.42 7.12 -10.96
C SER A 31 6.87 6.75 -10.63
N VAL A 32 7.77 6.78 -11.59
CA VAL A 32 9.19 6.46 -11.36
C VAL A 32 9.84 7.50 -10.45
N VAL A 33 9.63 8.79 -10.72
CA VAL A 33 10.16 9.89 -9.90
C VAL A 33 9.56 9.87 -8.52
N LEU A 34 8.24 9.59 -8.39
CA LEU A 34 7.57 9.50 -7.10
C LEU A 34 8.17 8.37 -6.24
N ILE A 35 8.38 7.19 -6.80
CA ILE A 35 9.02 6.07 -6.10
C ILE A 35 10.45 6.45 -5.70
N ALA A 36 11.23 7.02 -6.60
CA ALA A 36 12.60 7.45 -6.33
C ALA A 36 12.68 8.52 -5.22
N ALA A 37 11.71 9.42 -5.15
CA ALA A 37 11.63 10.45 -4.12
C ALA A 37 11.15 9.91 -2.75
N MET A 38 10.33 8.85 -2.75
CA MET A 38 9.81 8.25 -1.52
C MET A 38 10.82 7.34 -0.81
N LEU A 39 11.74 6.69 -1.54
CA LEU A 39 12.77 5.86 -0.94
C LEU A 39 13.66 6.61 0.08
N PRO A 40 14.20 7.80 -0.23
CA PRO A 40 14.94 8.59 0.75
C PRO A 40 14.11 8.98 1.98
N MET A 41 12.82 9.22 1.80
CA MET A 41 11.92 9.56 2.91
C MET A 41 11.71 8.39 3.87
N SER A 42 11.55 7.17 3.35
CA SER A 42 11.51 5.95 4.17
C SER A 42 12.82 5.76 4.95
N LEU A 43 13.97 5.95 4.29
CA LEU A 43 15.29 5.87 4.91
C LEU A 43 15.50 6.96 5.98
N ALA A 44 14.97 8.18 5.75
CA ALA A 44 15.00 9.25 6.73
C ALA A 44 14.17 8.93 7.97
N LEU A 45 12.97 8.35 7.81
CA LEU A 45 12.14 7.87 8.92
C LEU A 45 12.87 6.83 9.78
N GLU A 46 13.59 5.93 9.13
CA GLU A 46 14.38 4.89 9.81
C GLU A 46 15.60 5.50 10.54
N LYS A 47 16.38 6.35 9.86
CA LYS A 47 17.56 7.00 10.43
C LYS A 47 17.26 8.01 11.55
N THR A 48 16.13 8.69 11.50
CA THR A 48 15.68 9.61 12.55
C THR A 48 15.10 8.90 13.77
N GLY A 49 14.88 7.58 13.69
CA GLY A 49 14.23 6.80 14.75
C GLY A 49 12.72 7.03 14.85
N ALA A 50 12.14 7.81 13.94
CA ALA A 50 10.70 8.07 13.95
C ALA A 50 9.87 6.81 13.75
N SER A 51 10.33 5.87 12.91
CA SER A 51 9.70 4.56 12.74
C SER A 51 9.69 3.75 14.04
N ASN A 52 10.78 3.80 14.83
CA ASN A 52 10.87 3.12 16.12
C ASN A 52 9.89 3.74 17.13
N LEU A 53 9.84 5.06 17.24
CA LEU A 53 8.90 5.75 18.14
C LEU A 53 7.44 5.43 17.81
N ILE A 54 7.08 5.39 16.53
CA ILE A 54 5.71 5.04 16.09
C ILE A 54 5.44 3.56 16.38
N SER A 55 6.40 2.67 16.09
CA SER A 55 6.24 1.23 16.37
C SER A 55 6.13 0.95 17.88
N GLU A 56 6.94 1.60 18.74
CA GLU A 56 6.81 1.49 20.18
C GLU A 56 5.45 1.93 20.71
N LYS A 57 4.91 3.02 20.18
CA LYS A 57 3.55 3.47 20.50
C LYS A 57 2.48 2.47 20.07
N LEU A 58 2.62 1.89 18.89
CA LEU A 58 1.71 0.85 18.39
C LEU A 58 1.83 -0.43 19.22
N VAL A 59 3.05 -0.88 19.49
CA VAL A 59 3.30 -2.08 20.31
C VAL A 59 2.83 -1.88 21.75
N SER A 60 3.09 -0.73 22.37
CA SER A 60 2.61 -0.45 23.74
C SER A 60 1.10 -0.32 23.83
N GLY A 61 0.41 0.08 22.77
CA GLY A 61 -1.05 0.21 22.74
C GLY A 61 -1.79 -1.06 22.31
N LEU A 62 -1.22 -1.84 21.42
CA LEU A 62 -1.89 -2.97 20.75
C LEU A 62 -1.15 -4.30 20.93
N GLY A 63 0.15 -4.28 21.29
CA GLY A 63 0.98 -5.47 21.40
C GLY A 63 0.54 -6.43 22.51
N ASP A 64 0.02 -5.91 23.62
CA ASP A 64 -0.47 -6.69 24.75
C ASP A 64 -1.68 -7.57 24.38
N TYR A 65 -2.40 -7.21 23.33
CA TYR A 65 -3.55 -7.98 22.80
C TYR A 65 -3.14 -9.06 21.78
N GLY A 66 -1.84 -9.19 21.50
CA GLY A 66 -1.30 -10.21 20.62
C GLY A 66 -0.97 -9.74 19.20
N PRO A 67 -0.22 -10.55 18.43
CA PRO A 67 0.30 -10.17 17.11
C PRO A 67 -0.81 -9.92 16.07
N LEU A 68 -1.94 -10.62 16.18
CA LEU A 68 -3.08 -10.45 15.29
C LEU A 68 -3.71 -9.05 15.42
N VAL A 69 -3.87 -8.56 16.66
CA VAL A 69 -4.45 -7.23 16.91
C VAL A 69 -3.50 -6.14 16.48
N LEU A 70 -2.20 -6.31 16.70
CA LEU A 70 -1.18 -5.37 16.23
C LEU A 70 -1.15 -5.30 14.69
N MET A 71 -1.20 -6.44 14.02
CA MET A 71 -1.28 -6.52 12.55
C MET A 71 -2.55 -5.87 12.02
N ALA A 72 -3.70 -6.10 12.67
CA ALA A 72 -4.96 -5.44 12.33
C ALA A 72 -4.86 -3.91 12.47
N GLY A 73 -4.26 -3.43 13.55
CA GLY A 73 -4.01 -2.00 13.77
C GLY A 73 -3.16 -1.39 12.65
N ILE A 74 -2.10 -2.05 12.25
CA ILE A 74 -1.25 -1.62 11.13
C ILE A 74 -2.03 -1.64 9.81
N TYR A 75 -2.81 -2.69 9.55
CA TYR A 75 -3.65 -2.78 8.36
C TYR A 75 -4.63 -1.61 8.26
N PHE A 76 -5.43 -1.38 9.31
CA PHE A 76 -6.44 -0.32 9.29
C PHE A 76 -5.82 1.08 9.26
N THR A 77 -4.70 1.30 9.95
CA THR A 77 -3.96 2.55 9.87
C THR A 77 -3.45 2.81 8.45
N THR A 78 -2.87 1.80 7.81
CA THR A 78 -2.42 1.86 6.42
C THR A 78 -3.59 2.15 5.47
N SER A 79 -4.69 1.44 5.66
CA SER A 79 -5.91 1.58 4.85
C SER A 79 -6.57 2.97 5.01
N LEU A 80 -6.46 3.58 6.19
CA LEU A 80 -6.92 4.94 6.42
C LEU A 80 -6.00 5.97 5.76
N LEU A 81 -4.68 5.82 5.91
CA LEU A 81 -3.69 6.73 5.33
C LEU A 81 -3.78 6.75 3.80
N THR A 82 -3.99 5.62 3.16
CA THR A 82 -4.07 5.53 1.70
C THR A 82 -5.32 6.22 1.11
N MET A 83 -6.30 6.57 1.94
CA MET A 83 -7.43 7.41 1.49
C MET A 83 -7.02 8.85 1.15
N PHE A 84 -5.94 9.34 1.78
CA PHE A 84 -5.45 10.71 1.65
C PHE A 84 -4.17 10.81 0.84
N ILE A 85 -3.36 9.76 0.85
CA ILE A 85 -2.05 9.69 0.20
C ILE A 85 -2.10 8.56 -0.84
N SER A 86 -1.24 8.60 -1.86
CA SER A 86 -1.18 7.54 -2.85
C SER A 86 -0.79 6.19 -2.23
N ASN A 87 -1.27 5.09 -2.81
CA ASN A 87 -1.01 3.73 -2.33
C ASN A 87 0.49 3.44 -2.20
N THR A 88 1.27 3.86 -3.20
CA THR A 88 2.72 3.65 -3.21
C THR A 88 3.41 4.42 -2.07
N ALA A 89 3.04 5.68 -1.86
CA ALA A 89 3.61 6.50 -0.79
C ALA A 89 3.26 5.92 0.59
N THR A 90 2.01 5.52 0.79
CA THR A 90 1.56 4.88 2.04
C THR A 90 2.31 3.59 2.31
N ALA A 91 2.44 2.70 1.30
CA ALA A 91 3.17 1.45 1.45
C ALA A 91 4.63 1.69 1.86
N VAL A 92 5.33 2.61 1.19
CA VAL A 92 6.74 2.92 1.49
C VAL A 92 6.92 3.53 2.89
N LEU A 93 6.00 4.39 3.33
CA LEU A 93 6.07 5.03 4.65
C LEU A 93 5.76 4.06 5.80
N VAL A 94 4.79 3.17 5.64
CA VAL A 94 4.34 2.27 6.72
C VAL A 94 5.17 0.99 6.80
N THR A 95 5.81 0.57 5.71
CA THR A 95 6.64 -0.65 5.68
C THR A 95 7.71 -0.70 6.79
N PRO A 96 8.55 0.34 7.01
CA PRO A 96 9.53 0.30 8.09
C PRO A 96 8.90 0.23 9.48
N ILE A 97 7.75 0.85 9.67
CA ILE A 97 7.01 0.81 10.94
C ILE A 97 6.50 -0.61 11.20
N ALA A 98 5.90 -1.25 10.19
CA ALA A 98 5.41 -2.62 10.27
C ALA A 98 6.54 -3.62 10.55
N LEU A 99 7.68 -3.45 9.89
CA LEU A 99 8.87 -4.28 10.09
C LEU A 99 9.39 -4.16 11.52
N GLN A 100 9.58 -2.95 12.04
CA GLN A 100 10.04 -2.71 13.39
C GLN A 100 9.05 -3.24 14.44
N SER A 101 7.75 -3.08 14.19
CA SER A 101 6.71 -3.62 15.09
C SER A 101 6.76 -5.15 15.17
N ALA A 102 6.97 -5.84 14.05
CA ALA A 102 7.10 -7.30 14.02
C ALA A 102 8.37 -7.78 14.76
N ILE A 103 9.49 -7.09 14.55
CA ILE A 103 10.76 -7.40 15.24
C ILE A 103 10.63 -7.17 16.74
N ALA A 104 9.96 -6.11 17.17
CA ALA A 104 9.78 -5.77 18.59
C ALA A 104 9.02 -6.84 19.38
N ILE A 105 8.10 -7.56 18.74
CA ILE A 105 7.35 -8.67 19.36
C ILE A 105 7.90 -10.06 18.99
N ASN A 106 9.07 -10.13 18.32
CA ASN A 106 9.75 -11.36 17.91
C ASN A 106 8.87 -12.31 17.08
N VAL A 107 8.11 -11.78 16.14
CA VAL A 107 7.30 -12.57 15.19
C VAL A 107 7.79 -12.37 13.75
N SER A 108 7.33 -13.26 12.87
CA SER A 108 7.63 -13.18 11.45
C SER A 108 7.13 -11.85 10.86
N PRO A 109 7.96 -11.10 10.12
CA PRO A 109 7.56 -9.83 9.51
C PRO A 109 6.66 -9.99 8.28
N TYR A 110 6.61 -11.18 7.68
CA TYR A 110 5.88 -11.41 6.43
C TYR A 110 4.40 -11.05 6.48
N PRO A 111 3.61 -11.50 7.50
CA PRO A 111 2.20 -11.12 7.58
C PRO A 111 2.00 -9.61 7.75
N PHE A 112 2.89 -8.93 8.46
CA PHE A 112 2.84 -7.49 8.67
C PHE A 112 3.12 -6.71 7.38
N LEU A 113 4.13 -7.11 6.62
CA LEU A 113 4.47 -6.50 5.33
C LEU A 113 3.37 -6.71 4.29
N LEU A 114 2.77 -7.90 4.28
CA LEU A 114 1.62 -8.18 3.43
C LEU A 114 0.37 -7.39 3.87
N ALA A 115 0.14 -7.23 5.16
CA ALA A 115 -0.94 -6.40 5.68
C ALA A 115 -0.81 -4.94 5.22
N VAL A 116 0.40 -4.37 5.21
CA VAL A 116 0.67 -3.05 4.67
C VAL A 116 0.41 -2.99 3.17
N THR A 117 0.90 -3.96 2.41
CA THR A 117 0.76 -3.98 0.95
C THR A 117 -0.71 -4.09 0.53
N VAL A 118 -1.45 -4.98 1.17
CA VAL A 118 -2.88 -5.18 0.91
C VAL A 118 -3.68 -3.98 1.42
N GLY A 119 -3.42 -3.50 2.64
CA GLY A 119 -4.08 -2.33 3.22
C GLY A 119 -3.89 -1.07 2.38
N ALA A 120 -2.70 -0.84 1.84
CA ALA A 120 -2.42 0.27 0.94
C ALA A 120 -3.14 0.14 -0.41
N SER A 121 -3.34 -1.08 -0.89
CA SER A 121 -3.97 -1.34 -2.20
C SER A 121 -5.50 -1.34 -2.15
N MET A 122 -6.10 -1.67 -1.00
CA MET A 122 -7.55 -1.78 -0.83
C MET A 122 -8.16 -0.45 -0.38
N CYS A 123 -8.05 0.58 -1.20
CA CYS A 123 -8.67 1.88 -0.98
C CYS A 123 -9.94 2.03 -1.84
N PHE A 124 -11.04 1.49 -1.34
CA PHE A 124 -12.33 1.55 -2.06
C PHE A 124 -13.11 2.82 -1.73
N ALA A 125 -12.87 3.44 -0.59
CA ALA A 125 -13.63 4.60 -0.12
C ALA A 125 -13.18 5.93 -0.74
N SER A 126 -12.04 5.97 -1.45
CA SER A 126 -11.55 7.19 -2.09
C SER A 126 -11.50 7.04 -3.61
N PRO A 127 -12.13 7.93 -4.37
CA PRO A 127 -12.04 7.93 -5.83
C PRO A 127 -10.68 8.44 -6.33
N PHE A 128 -9.91 9.14 -5.50
CA PHE A 128 -8.66 9.80 -5.91
C PHE A 128 -7.40 8.98 -5.65
N SER A 129 -7.50 7.92 -4.85
CA SER A 129 -6.34 7.09 -4.48
C SER A 129 -5.81 6.23 -5.62
N THR A 130 -6.65 5.89 -6.60
CA THR A 130 -6.25 5.10 -7.78
C THR A 130 -6.81 5.68 -9.07
N PRO A 131 -6.04 5.68 -10.19
CA PRO A 131 -6.51 6.15 -11.47
C PRO A 131 -7.79 5.48 -11.98
N PRO A 132 -7.99 4.15 -11.82
CA PRO A 132 -9.23 3.50 -12.22
C PRO A 132 -10.46 4.04 -11.50
N ASN A 133 -10.37 4.32 -10.20
CA ASN A 133 -11.48 4.87 -9.43
C ASN A 133 -11.89 6.26 -9.93
N ALA A 134 -10.90 7.12 -10.23
CA ALA A 134 -11.14 8.44 -10.79
C ALA A 134 -11.84 8.38 -12.17
N LEU A 135 -11.44 7.44 -13.03
CA LEU A 135 -12.07 7.22 -14.33
C LEU A 135 -13.53 6.76 -14.20
N VAL A 136 -13.79 5.80 -13.31
CA VAL A 136 -15.15 5.31 -13.05
C VAL A 136 -16.04 6.41 -12.46
N MET A 137 -15.50 7.24 -11.57
CA MET A 137 -16.23 8.38 -11.01
C MET A 137 -16.72 9.34 -12.10
N SER A 138 -15.86 9.72 -13.04
CA SER A 138 -16.21 10.62 -14.13
C SER A 138 -17.18 10.01 -15.13
N ALA A 139 -16.97 8.74 -15.52
CA ALA A 139 -17.81 8.04 -16.48
C ALA A 139 -19.20 7.70 -15.92
N GLY A 140 -19.27 7.30 -14.65
CA GLY A 140 -20.50 6.91 -13.97
C GLY A 140 -21.27 8.08 -13.32
N LYS A 141 -20.73 9.31 -13.38
CA LYS A 141 -21.28 10.49 -12.69
C LYS A 141 -21.51 10.28 -11.19
N TYR A 142 -20.66 9.46 -10.56
CA TYR A 142 -20.71 9.20 -9.12
C TYR A 142 -20.18 10.40 -8.34
N THR A 143 -20.76 10.64 -7.17
CA THR A 143 -20.27 11.63 -6.23
C THR A 143 -19.25 11.01 -5.27
N PHE A 144 -18.42 11.84 -4.64
CA PHE A 144 -17.49 11.37 -3.58
C PHE A 144 -18.22 10.60 -2.48
N MET A 145 -19.42 11.07 -2.12
CA MET A 145 -20.21 10.44 -1.05
C MET A 145 -20.70 9.04 -1.41
N ASP A 146 -20.93 8.77 -2.70
CA ASP A 146 -21.31 7.42 -3.14
C ASP A 146 -20.16 6.43 -2.97
N TYR A 147 -18.90 6.87 -3.23
CA TYR A 147 -17.71 6.08 -2.93
C TYR A 147 -17.54 5.80 -1.43
N VAL A 148 -17.77 6.80 -0.59
CA VAL A 148 -17.68 6.62 0.87
C VAL A 148 -18.76 5.65 1.36
N LYS A 149 -20.00 5.80 0.91
CA LYS A 149 -21.12 4.95 1.36
C LYS A 149 -20.95 3.48 1.02
N VAL A 150 -20.41 3.18 -0.16
CA VAL A 150 -20.24 1.80 -0.64
C VAL A 150 -18.85 1.28 -0.34
N GLY A 151 -17.83 2.12 -0.56
CA GLY A 151 -16.43 1.73 -0.44
C GLY A 151 -15.98 1.54 1.01
N LEU A 152 -16.45 2.36 1.95
CA LEU A 152 -16.03 2.25 3.35
C LEU A 152 -16.53 0.95 4.02
N PRO A 153 -17.80 0.54 3.89
CA PRO A 153 -18.23 -0.76 4.39
C PRO A 153 -17.47 -1.94 3.73
N LEU A 154 -17.25 -1.86 2.42
CA LEU A 154 -16.50 -2.87 1.70
C LEU A 154 -15.04 -2.95 2.18
N GLN A 155 -14.40 -1.81 2.42
CA GLN A 155 -13.03 -1.71 2.94
C GLN A 155 -12.91 -2.33 4.33
N ILE A 156 -13.90 -2.11 5.20
CA ILE A 156 -13.94 -2.71 6.55
C ILE A 156 -14.13 -4.24 6.45
N VAL A 157 -15.08 -4.71 5.66
CA VAL A 157 -15.32 -6.14 5.47
C VAL A 157 -14.08 -6.85 4.92
N MET A 158 -13.48 -6.29 3.87
CA MET A 158 -12.25 -6.83 3.30
C MET A 158 -11.08 -6.78 4.30
N GLY A 159 -11.00 -5.73 5.12
CA GLY A 159 -10.01 -5.62 6.18
C GLY A 159 -10.14 -6.73 7.21
N ILE A 160 -11.34 -7.00 7.70
CA ILE A 160 -11.60 -8.10 8.64
C ILE A 160 -11.23 -9.44 8.01
N VAL A 161 -11.66 -9.69 6.78
CA VAL A 161 -11.34 -10.93 6.05
C VAL A 161 -9.83 -11.12 5.91
N MET A 162 -9.10 -10.05 5.53
CA MET A 162 -7.65 -10.12 5.35
C MET A 162 -6.89 -10.32 6.65
N VAL A 163 -7.32 -9.70 7.75
CA VAL A 163 -6.73 -9.89 9.08
C VAL A 163 -6.77 -11.35 9.53
N PHE A 164 -7.80 -12.10 9.15
CA PHE A 164 -7.88 -13.53 9.44
C PHE A 164 -7.17 -14.42 8.41
N ILE A 165 -7.18 -14.05 7.14
CA ILE A 165 -6.57 -14.85 6.07
C ILE A 165 -5.04 -14.76 6.10
N LEU A 166 -4.48 -13.56 6.35
CA LEU A 166 -3.02 -13.35 6.30
C LEU A 166 -2.24 -14.27 7.25
N PRO A 167 -2.64 -14.45 8.52
CA PRO A 167 -1.94 -15.37 9.43
C PRO A 167 -2.13 -16.85 9.07
N LEU A 168 -3.21 -17.21 8.35
CA LEU A 168 -3.43 -18.57 7.86
C LEU A 168 -2.48 -18.93 6.71
N LEU A 169 -2.19 -17.96 5.84
CA LEU A 169 -1.28 -18.14 4.71
C LEU A 169 0.19 -17.98 5.11
N PHE A 170 0.45 -17.08 6.05
CA PHE A 170 1.78 -16.72 6.54
C PHE A 170 1.75 -16.69 8.07
N PRO A 171 2.10 -17.80 8.76
CA PRO A 171 2.13 -17.87 10.22
C PRO A 171 3.11 -16.84 10.82
N PHE A 172 2.78 -16.36 12.02
CA PHE A 172 3.62 -15.43 12.79
C PHE A 172 4.96 -16.02 13.21
#